data_4a932965f7a0204a26dbd64cbc9e1de8
#
_entry.id   4a932965f7a0204a26dbd64cbc9e1de8
#
_cell.length_a   1.000
_cell.length_b   1.000
_cell.length_c   1.000
_cell.angle_alpha   90.00
_cell.angle_beta   90.00
_cell.angle_gamma   90.00
#
_symmetry.space_group_name_H-M   'P 1'
#
loop_
_entity.id
_entity.type
_entity.pdbx_description
1 polymer ?
#
loop_
_entity_poly.entity_id
_entity_poly.type
_entity_poly.pdbx_seq_one_letter_code
_entity_poly.pdbx_strand_id
1 'polypeptide(L)'
;MQKKIIYSALILLAILLQLSFLPALAGKNLPGDAVLMLVLAMAVLDGFALALNWAIVAGILVDFATYGTLGEHVIVFLLVIYVVSFFSRRLSVEVKGTGRLLFFLFVAAASLFSNGLLLAFLFLENKLVRLQLQFFSSSKSFLLQIICNTVLFFLWYQVVKKIKKVV
;
A
#
# COMPACT_ATOMS: atom_id res chain seq x y z
N MET A 1 10.48 -8.44 -21.23
CA MET A 1 9.83 -9.57 -20.54
C MET A 1 10.31 -9.72 -19.10
N GLN A 2 11.60 -9.64 -18.81
CA GLN A 2 12.15 -9.82 -17.45
C GLN A 2 11.54 -8.91 -16.37
N LYS A 3 11.35 -7.62 -16.65
CA LYS A 3 10.76 -6.67 -15.70
C LYS A 3 9.35 -7.06 -15.23
N LYS A 4 8.53 -7.59 -16.15
CA LYS A 4 7.15 -8.02 -15.80
C LYS A 4 7.17 -9.22 -14.86
N ILE A 5 8.06 -10.19 -15.11
CA ILE A 5 8.21 -11.39 -14.27
C ILE A 5 8.66 -11.00 -12.85
N ILE A 6 9.64 -10.10 -12.76
CA ILE A 6 10.16 -9.63 -11.47
C ILE A 6 9.05 -8.92 -10.68
N TYR A 7 8.27 -8.05 -11.32
CA TYR A 7 7.17 -7.32 -10.63
C TYR A 7 6.04 -8.26 -10.20
N SER A 8 5.70 -9.28 -11.01
CA SER A 8 4.75 -10.31 -10.57
C SER A 8 5.24 -11.06 -9.34
N ALA A 9 6.52 -11.46 -9.32
CA ALA A 9 7.13 -12.13 -8.17
C ALA A 9 7.15 -11.24 -6.92
N LEU A 10 7.42 -9.93 -7.07
CA LEU A 10 7.39 -8.98 -5.95
C LEU A 10 5.98 -8.80 -5.38
N ILE A 11 4.95 -8.76 -6.22
CA ILE A 11 3.56 -8.67 -5.75
C ILE A 11 3.19 -9.92 -4.96
N LEU A 12 3.52 -11.11 -5.47
CA LEU A 12 3.28 -12.36 -4.74
C LEU A 12 4.01 -12.38 -3.40
N LEU A 13 5.28 -11.94 -3.38
CA LEU A 13 6.06 -11.82 -2.16
C LEU A 13 5.42 -10.83 -1.18
N ALA A 14 4.95 -9.67 -1.66
CA ALA A 14 4.29 -8.67 -0.81
C ALA A 14 2.99 -9.20 -0.21
N ILE A 15 2.20 -9.97 -0.98
CA ILE A 15 0.97 -10.63 -0.48
C ILE A 15 1.32 -11.65 0.59
N LEU A 16 2.33 -12.51 0.38
CA LEU A 16 2.78 -13.48 1.38
C LEU A 16 3.27 -12.78 2.65
N LEU A 17 4.03 -11.70 2.53
CA LEU A 17 4.46 -10.90 3.67
C LEU A 17 3.26 -10.33 4.43
N GLN A 18 2.27 -9.79 3.73
CA GLN A 18 1.09 -9.17 4.34
C GLN A 18 0.19 -10.19 5.06
N LEU A 19 -0.01 -11.37 4.47
CA LEU A 19 -0.95 -12.35 4.99
C LEU A 19 -0.34 -13.32 6.03
N SER A 20 0.96 -13.60 5.92
CA SER A 20 1.61 -14.61 6.76
C SER A 20 2.62 -14.01 7.73
N PHE A 21 3.53 -13.18 7.25
CA PHE A 21 4.66 -12.72 8.04
C PHE A 21 4.29 -11.59 9.00
N LEU A 22 3.56 -10.57 8.55
CA LEU A 22 3.16 -9.45 9.40
C LEU A 22 2.27 -9.88 10.57
N PRO A 23 1.23 -10.71 10.38
CA PRO A 23 0.43 -11.22 11.49
C PRO A 23 1.21 -12.11 12.44
N ALA A 24 2.22 -12.87 11.96
CA ALA A 24 3.04 -13.74 12.79
C ALA A 24 3.99 -12.96 13.70
N LEU A 25 4.50 -11.80 13.27
CA LEU A 25 5.45 -10.98 14.05
C LEU A 25 4.78 -10.21 15.19
N ALA A 26 3.58 -9.74 15.01
CA ALA A 26 2.97 -8.80 15.95
C ALA A 26 1.53 -9.13 16.34
N GLY A 27 1.12 -10.37 16.11
CA GLY A 27 -0.25 -10.80 16.34
C GLY A 27 -1.24 -10.23 15.34
N LYS A 28 -2.51 -10.59 15.49
CA LYS A 28 -3.60 -10.23 14.55
C LYS A 28 -3.84 -8.72 14.36
N ASN A 29 -3.10 -7.88 15.06
CA ASN A 29 -3.34 -6.44 15.17
C ASN A 29 -2.27 -5.57 14.50
N LEU A 30 -1.33 -6.13 13.71
CA LEU A 30 -0.40 -5.30 12.94
C LEU A 30 -0.97 -4.99 11.55
N PRO A 31 -1.55 -3.83 11.37
CA PRO A 31 -2.10 -3.43 10.11
C PRO A 31 -0.98 -2.85 9.22
N GLY A 32 -0.17 -3.70 8.60
CA GLY A 32 0.78 -3.29 7.58
C GLY A 32 0.24 -3.62 6.20
N ASP A 33 0.21 -2.65 5.28
CA ASP A 33 -0.21 -2.87 3.90
C ASP A 33 1.02 -2.95 2.98
N ALA A 34 1.67 -4.12 2.98
CA ALA A 34 2.88 -4.36 2.20
C ALA A 34 2.64 -4.23 0.69
N VAL A 35 1.46 -4.63 0.21
CA VAL A 35 1.11 -4.58 -1.21
C VAL A 35 0.87 -3.14 -1.64
N LEU A 36 0.12 -2.35 -0.89
CA LEU A 36 -0.08 -0.93 -1.17
C LEU A 36 1.27 -0.18 -1.20
N MET A 37 2.15 -0.44 -0.23
CA MET A 37 3.46 0.20 -0.16
C MET A 37 4.36 -0.17 -1.35
N LEU A 38 4.30 -1.41 -1.84
CA LEU A 38 4.99 -1.83 -3.06
C LEU A 38 4.46 -1.07 -4.29
N VAL A 39 3.15 -1.02 -4.45
CA VAL A 39 2.52 -0.35 -5.61
C VAL A 39 2.77 1.16 -5.58
N LEU A 40 2.78 1.78 -4.40
CA LEU A 40 3.21 3.17 -4.21
C LEU A 40 4.67 3.39 -4.61
N ALA A 41 5.58 2.49 -4.24
CA ALA A 41 6.98 2.57 -4.64
C ALA A 41 7.14 2.49 -6.17
N MET A 42 6.35 1.63 -6.84
CA MET A 42 6.30 1.56 -8.31
C MET A 42 5.75 2.87 -8.90
N ALA A 43 4.69 3.44 -8.32
CA ALA A 43 4.10 4.70 -8.79
C ALA A 43 5.08 5.87 -8.75
N VAL A 44 5.88 5.95 -7.70
CA VAL A 44 6.91 6.99 -7.53
C VAL A 44 8.09 6.80 -8.46
N LEU A 45 8.56 5.56 -8.68
CA LEU A 45 9.77 5.28 -9.44
C LEU A 45 9.54 5.09 -10.94
N ASP A 46 8.48 4.38 -11.33
CA ASP A 46 8.19 4.01 -12.71
C ASP A 46 7.05 4.83 -13.33
N GLY A 47 6.36 5.60 -12.51
CA GLY A 47 5.27 6.48 -12.94
C GLY A 47 3.88 5.85 -12.89
N PHE A 48 2.88 6.70 -13.01
CA PHE A 48 1.47 6.36 -12.82
C PHE A 48 0.97 5.25 -13.75
N ALA A 49 1.25 5.37 -15.05
CA ALA A 49 0.68 4.45 -16.05
C ALA A 49 1.10 2.98 -15.83
N LEU A 50 2.37 2.77 -15.41
CA LEU A 50 2.87 1.43 -15.13
C LEU A 50 2.35 0.92 -13.80
N ALA A 51 2.33 1.75 -12.77
CA ALA A 51 1.81 1.42 -11.46
C ALA A 51 0.32 1.10 -11.48
N LEU A 52 -0.48 1.77 -12.32
CA LEU A 52 -1.90 1.53 -12.47
C LEU A 52 -2.20 0.07 -12.89
N ASN A 53 -1.47 -0.45 -13.88
CA ASN A 53 -1.64 -1.84 -14.31
C ASN A 53 -1.33 -2.83 -13.18
N TRP A 54 -0.25 -2.57 -12.43
CA TRP A 54 0.15 -3.42 -11.31
C TRP A 54 -0.77 -3.29 -10.10
N ALA A 55 -1.38 -2.11 -9.90
CA ALA A 55 -2.38 -1.89 -8.86
C ALA A 55 -3.64 -2.73 -9.08
N ILE A 56 -4.12 -2.81 -10.32
CA ILE A 56 -5.27 -3.63 -10.66
C ILE A 56 -4.96 -5.11 -10.37
N VAL A 57 -3.82 -5.61 -10.87
CA VAL A 57 -3.42 -7.00 -10.65
C VAL A 57 -3.24 -7.29 -9.16
N ALA A 58 -2.55 -6.41 -8.44
CA ALA A 58 -2.29 -6.57 -7.01
C ALA A 58 -3.60 -6.52 -6.19
N GLY A 59 -4.50 -5.57 -6.50
CA GLY A 59 -5.80 -5.45 -5.83
C GLY A 59 -6.66 -6.69 -6.00
N ILE A 60 -6.77 -7.21 -7.23
CA ILE A 60 -7.50 -8.45 -7.50
C ILE A 60 -6.91 -9.63 -6.70
N LEU A 61 -5.59 -9.77 -6.69
CA LEU A 61 -4.94 -10.85 -5.94
C LEU A 61 -5.15 -10.73 -4.43
N VAL A 62 -5.13 -9.50 -3.88
CA VAL A 62 -5.42 -9.27 -2.47
C VAL A 62 -6.88 -9.59 -2.15
N ASP A 63 -7.83 -9.16 -2.99
CA ASP A 63 -9.25 -9.47 -2.79
C ASP A 63 -9.51 -10.97 -2.75
N PHE A 64 -8.89 -11.74 -3.66
CA PHE A 64 -8.96 -13.20 -3.63
C PHE A 64 -8.31 -13.80 -2.38
N ALA A 65 -7.17 -13.28 -1.96
CA ALA A 65 -6.41 -13.81 -0.85
C ALA A 65 -7.04 -13.51 0.53
N THR A 66 -7.80 -12.42 0.64
CA THR A 66 -8.47 -12.00 1.87
C THR A 66 -9.93 -12.43 1.96
N TYR A 67 -10.45 -13.11 0.93
CA TYR A 67 -11.88 -13.44 0.82
C TYR A 67 -12.78 -12.20 0.99
N GLY A 68 -12.28 -11.05 0.56
CA GLY A 68 -12.99 -9.78 0.57
C GLY A 68 -13.99 -9.63 -0.58
N THR A 69 -14.64 -8.48 -0.64
CA THR A 69 -15.45 -8.08 -1.82
C THR A 69 -14.54 -7.81 -3.00
N LEU A 70 -14.77 -8.51 -4.11
CA LEU A 70 -13.99 -8.32 -5.34
C LEU A 70 -14.06 -6.88 -5.81
N GLY A 71 -12.89 -6.25 -5.99
CA GLY A 71 -12.76 -4.87 -6.45
C GLY A 71 -12.55 -3.84 -5.34
N GLU A 72 -12.70 -4.20 -4.07
CA GLU A 72 -12.50 -3.30 -2.94
C GLU A 72 -11.07 -2.75 -2.91
N HIS A 73 -10.06 -3.63 -2.84
CA HIS A 73 -8.66 -3.23 -2.85
C HIS A 73 -8.22 -2.64 -4.20
N VAL A 74 -8.82 -3.08 -5.31
CA VAL A 74 -8.54 -2.48 -6.62
C VAL A 74 -8.90 -1.00 -6.62
N ILE A 75 -10.11 -0.64 -6.19
CA ILE A 75 -10.57 0.75 -6.14
C ILE A 75 -9.70 1.57 -5.17
N VAL A 76 -9.42 1.03 -3.99
CA VAL A 76 -8.56 1.68 -2.98
C VAL A 76 -7.18 1.95 -3.55
N PHE A 77 -6.52 0.96 -4.17
CA PHE A 77 -5.18 1.12 -4.72
C PHE A 77 -5.16 2.14 -5.88
N LEU A 78 -6.15 2.10 -6.77
CA LEU A 78 -6.24 3.04 -7.87
C LEU A 78 -6.40 4.49 -7.39
N LEU A 79 -7.28 4.73 -6.43
CA LEU A 79 -7.50 6.06 -5.87
C LEU A 79 -6.27 6.58 -5.12
N VAL A 80 -5.64 5.74 -4.29
CA VAL A 80 -4.43 6.11 -3.56
C VAL A 80 -3.29 6.46 -4.52
N ILE A 81 -3.06 5.62 -5.55
CA ILE A 81 -2.01 5.88 -6.55
C ILE A 81 -2.29 7.14 -7.34
N TYR A 82 -3.55 7.37 -7.72
CA TYR A 82 -3.94 8.59 -8.42
C TYR A 82 -3.59 9.84 -7.61
N VAL A 83 -4.02 9.88 -6.35
CA VAL A 83 -3.76 10.99 -5.44
C VAL A 83 -2.24 11.19 -5.24
N VAL A 84 -1.51 10.13 -4.92
CA VAL A 84 -0.06 10.22 -4.69
C VAL A 84 0.68 10.62 -5.95
N SER A 85 0.33 10.08 -7.11
CA SER A 85 0.97 10.44 -8.38
C SER A 85 0.68 11.89 -8.79
N PHE A 86 -0.50 12.39 -8.50
CA PHE A 86 -0.87 13.78 -8.76
C PHE A 86 0.02 14.74 -7.94
N PHE A 87 0.19 14.46 -6.64
CA PHE A 87 1.02 15.29 -5.77
C PHE A 87 2.52 15.10 -6.03
N SER A 88 3.00 13.88 -6.28
CA SER A 88 4.42 13.61 -6.51
C SER A 88 4.96 14.32 -7.76
N ARG A 89 4.15 14.46 -8.80
CA ARG A 89 4.53 15.21 -10.02
C ARG A 89 4.71 16.70 -9.75
N ARG A 90 3.91 17.29 -8.85
CA ARG A 90 3.98 18.72 -8.53
C ARG A 90 5.12 19.09 -7.60
N LEU A 91 5.54 18.16 -6.75
CA LEU A 91 6.48 18.45 -5.67
C LEU A 91 7.95 18.10 -5.98
N SER A 92 8.27 17.61 -7.21
CA SER A 92 9.63 17.19 -7.61
C SER A 92 10.38 16.47 -6.48
N VAL A 93 9.77 15.41 -5.94
CA VAL A 93 10.23 14.77 -4.70
C VAL A 93 11.52 13.99 -4.95
N GLU A 94 12.65 14.70 -4.91
CA GLU A 94 13.95 14.04 -4.76
C GLU A 94 14.12 13.56 -3.31
N VAL A 95 14.52 12.30 -3.14
CA VAL A 95 14.72 11.64 -1.82
C VAL A 95 15.98 12.17 -1.11
N LYS A 96 16.33 13.45 -1.28
CA LYS A 96 17.45 14.10 -0.61
C LYS A 96 16.94 15.19 0.35
N GLY A 97 17.38 15.14 1.60
CA GLY A 97 17.07 16.18 2.59
C GLY A 97 15.58 16.24 3.00
N THR A 98 14.94 17.38 2.81
CA THR A 98 13.52 17.64 3.10
C THR A 98 12.54 16.71 2.36
N GLY A 99 12.96 16.10 1.25
CA GLY A 99 12.16 15.11 0.51
C GLY A 99 11.79 13.87 1.34
N ARG A 100 12.59 13.46 2.32
CA ARG A 100 12.27 12.32 3.21
C ARG A 100 11.07 12.60 4.10
N LEU A 101 10.95 13.81 4.61
CA LEU A 101 9.82 14.26 5.43
C LEU A 101 8.52 14.27 4.62
N LEU A 102 8.58 14.78 3.38
CA LEU A 102 7.45 14.75 2.45
C LEU A 102 7.03 13.31 2.14
N PHE A 103 7.98 12.38 1.95
CA PHE A 103 7.67 10.97 1.76
C PHE A 103 6.95 10.35 2.96
N PHE A 104 7.40 10.64 4.17
CA PHE A 104 6.70 10.18 5.37
C PHE A 104 5.25 10.69 5.41
N LEU A 105 5.04 11.97 5.12
CA LEU A 105 3.71 12.56 5.03
C LEU A 105 2.85 11.90 3.94
N PHE A 106 3.44 11.58 2.78
CA PHE A 106 2.72 10.85 1.71
C PHE A 106 2.31 9.45 2.12
N VAL A 107 3.20 8.70 2.76
CA VAL A 107 2.89 7.34 3.26
C VAL A 107 1.81 7.41 4.34
N ALA A 108 1.90 8.36 5.26
CA ALA A 108 0.89 8.57 6.30
C ALA A 108 -0.48 8.94 5.68
N ALA A 109 -0.49 9.89 4.73
CA ALA A 109 -1.71 10.27 4.02
C ALA A 109 -2.29 9.12 3.20
N ALA A 110 -1.46 8.33 2.50
CA ALA A 110 -1.90 7.15 1.76
C ALA A 110 -2.52 6.09 2.68
N SER A 111 -1.91 5.84 3.84
CA SER A 111 -2.41 4.89 4.83
C SER A 111 -3.75 5.36 5.43
N LEU A 112 -3.88 6.66 5.76
CA LEU A 112 -5.13 7.27 6.23
C LEU A 112 -6.23 7.14 5.19
N PHE A 113 -5.91 7.48 3.95
CA PHE A 113 -6.87 7.48 2.85
C PHE A 113 -7.33 6.06 2.52
N SER A 114 -6.41 5.09 2.49
CA SER A 114 -6.72 3.67 2.29
C SER A 114 -7.67 3.15 3.38
N ASN A 115 -7.35 3.39 4.65
CA ASN A 115 -8.21 2.99 5.76
C ASN A 115 -9.58 3.66 5.72
N GLY A 116 -9.63 4.96 5.38
CA GLY A 116 -10.87 5.70 5.23
C GLY A 116 -11.77 5.12 4.14
N LEU A 117 -11.20 4.73 3.00
CA LEU A 117 -11.92 4.09 1.90
C LEU A 117 -12.44 2.70 2.30
N LEU A 118 -11.60 1.87 2.92
CA LEU A 118 -12.02 0.55 3.40
C LEU A 118 -13.16 0.66 4.42
N LEU A 119 -13.10 1.64 5.32
CA LEU A 119 -14.19 1.93 6.26
C LEU A 119 -15.47 2.37 5.53
N ALA A 120 -15.35 3.19 4.49
CA ALA A 120 -16.50 3.60 3.68
C ALA A 120 -17.16 2.40 2.98
N PHE A 121 -16.37 1.45 2.45
CA PHE A 121 -16.89 0.20 1.89
C PHE A 121 -17.63 -0.64 2.93
N LEU A 122 -17.06 -0.82 4.12
CA LEU A 122 -17.71 -1.56 5.22
C LEU A 122 -19.03 -0.90 5.65
N PHE A 123 -19.08 0.42 5.62
CA PHE A 123 -20.31 1.17 5.90
C PHE A 123 -21.38 0.92 4.82
N LEU A 124 -21.00 0.95 3.54
CA LEU A 124 -21.91 0.66 2.42
C LEU A 124 -22.45 -0.77 2.44
N GLU A 125 -21.66 -1.73 2.93
CA GLU A 125 -22.07 -3.12 3.08
C GLU A 125 -22.92 -3.40 4.34
N ASN A 126 -23.31 -2.38 5.10
CA ASN A 126 -24.02 -2.50 6.38
C ASN A 126 -23.35 -3.41 7.43
N LYS A 127 -22.02 -3.57 7.35
CA LYS A 127 -21.24 -4.35 8.31
C LYS A 127 -20.81 -3.50 9.53
N LEU A 128 -21.75 -2.76 10.12
CA LEU A 128 -21.52 -1.81 11.22
C LEU A 128 -20.86 -2.42 12.46
N VAL A 129 -21.09 -3.70 12.73
CA VAL A 129 -20.47 -4.39 13.87
C VAL A 129 -18.96 -4.50 13.71
N ARG A 130 -18.45 -4.70 12.47
CA ARG A 130 -17.00 -4.71 12.20
C ARG A 130 -16.38 -3.33 12.35
N LEU A 131 -17.11 -2.28 12.02
CA LEU A 131 -16.67 -0.88 12.19
C LEU A 131 -16.36 -0.54 13.64
N GLN A 132 -17.24 -0.91 14.57
CA GLN A 132 -17.02 -0.63 15.99
C GLN A 132 -15.77 -1.32 16.53
N LEU A 133 -15.52 -2.57 16.15
CA LEU A 133 -14.35 -3.32 16.60
C LEU A 133 -13.03 -2.76 16.02
N GLN A 134 -13.04 -2.23 14.79
CA GLN A 134 -11.86 -1.61 14.18
C GLN A 134 -11.55 -0.22 14.73
N PHE A 135 -12.56 0.62 14.98
CA PHE A 135 -12.36 1.96 15.54
C PHE A 135 -11.88 1.94 16.99
N PHE A 136 -12.39 1.02 17.81
CA PHE A 136 -11.98 0.88 19.21
C PHE A 136 -10.64 0.20 19.42
N SER A 137 -10.08 -0.43 18.40
CA SER A 137 -8.77 -1.11 18.48
C SER A 137 -7.58 -0.15 18.56
N SER A 138 -7.81 1.14 18.89
CA SER A 138 -6.77 1.99 19.46
C SER A 138 -5.96 2.86 18.49
N SER A 139 -5.86 4.12 18.83
CA SER A 139 -4.91 5.10 18.29
C SER A 139 -3.44 4.60 18.27
N LYS A 140 -3.08 3.69 19.19
CA LYS A 140 -1.75 3.02 19.20
C LYS A 140 -1.54 2.13 17.98
N SER A 141 -2.55 1.37 17.56
CA SER A 141 -2.48 0.53 16.35
C SER A 141 -2.28 1.37 15.09
N PHE A 142 -2.89 2.55 15.04
CA PHE A 142 -2.77 3.45 13.90
C PHE A 142 -1.35 4.05 13.73
N LEU A 143 -0.75 4.51 14.82
CA LEU A 143 0.65 4.99 14.80
C LEU A 143 1.61 3.85 14.39
N LEU A 144 1.40 2.66 14.93
CA LEU A 144 2.18 1.48 14.58
C LEU A 144 2.04 1.13 13.10
N GLN A 145 0.82 1.24 12.54
CA GLN A 145 0.57 1.06 11.11
C GLN A 145 1.36 2.04 10.24
N ILE A 146 1.33 3.33 10.59
CA ILE A 146 2.09 4.35 9.83
C ILE A 146 3.58 4.05 9.87
N ILE A 147 4.13 3.68 11.03
CA ILE A 147 5.54 3.33 11.17
C ILE A 147 5.85 2.10 10.32
N CYS A 148 5.06 1.03 10.43
CA CYS A 148 5.24 -0.19 9.66
C CYS A 148 5.16 0.07 8.15
N ASN A 149 4.14 0.79 7.70
CA ASN A 149 3.97 1.15 6.29
C ASN A 149 5.13 2.02 5.79
N THR A 150 5.66 2.92 6.60
CA THR A 150 6.83 3.73 6.24
C THR A 150 8.07 2.86 6.04
N VAL A 151 8.33 1.93 6.96
CA VAL A 151 9.46 0.98 6.83
C VAL A 151 9.28 0.12 5.58
N LEU A 152 8.10 -0.45 5.37
CA LEU A 152 7.78 -1.26 4.19
C LEU A 152 7.96 -0.48 2.89
N PHE A 153 7.48 0.77 2.86
CA PHE A 153 7.65 1.64 1.70
C PHE A 153 9.13 1.87 1.37
N PHE A 154 9.97 2.19 2.36
CA PHE A 154 11.40 2.39 2.12
C PHE A 154 12.11 1.12 1.65
N LEU A 155 11.74 -0.05 2.18
CA LEU A 155 12.27 -1.34 1.73
C LEU A 155 11.90 -1.57 0.26
N TRP A 156 10.62 -1.45 -0.09
CA TRP A 156 10.15 -1.62 -1.47
C TRP A 156 10.73 -0.59 -2.43
N TYR A 157 10.85 0.65 -1.99
CA TYR A 157 11.48 1.71 -2.79
C TYR A 157 12.93 1.35 -3.15
N GLN A 158 13.71 0.83 -2.21
CA GLN A 158 15.08 0.40 -2.49
C GLN A 158 15.14 -0.78 -3.45
N VAL A 159 14.25 -1.77 -3.28
CA VAL A 159 14.16 -2.95 -4.14
C VAL A 159 13.80 -2.56 -5.57
N VAL A 160 12.72 -1.79 -5.77
CA VAL A 160 12.28 -1.33 -7.09
C VAL A 160 13.34 -0.44 -7.75
N LYS A 161 14.01 0.43 -6.97
CA LYS A 161 15.10 1.27 -7.48
C LYS A 161 16.29 0.45 -7.98
N LYS A 162 16.65 -0.64 -7.28
CA LYS A 162 17.72 -1.57 -7.75
C LYS A 162 17.31 -2.26 -9.04
N ILE A 163 16.09 -2.77 -9.13
CA ILE A 163 15.57 -3.44 -10.33
C ILE A 163 15.59 -2.49 -11.53
N LYS A 164 15.18 -1.24 -11.33
CA LYS A 164 15.20 -0.23 -12.40
C LYS A 164 16.59 0.08 -12.94
N LYS A 165 17.66 -0.17 -12.16
CA LYS A 165 19.03 0.01 -12.62
C LYS A 165 19.58 -1.18 -13.38
N VAL A 166 19.03 -2.37 -13.17
CA VAL A 166 19.53 -3.63 -13.74
C VAL A 166 18.78 -4.04 -15.00
N VAL A 167 17.53 -3.61 -15.12
CA VAL A 167 16.61 -3.90 -16.24
C VAL A 167 16.23 -2.61 -16.97
#